data_43337640b130b54aec8b94ce8b52d5a2
#
_entry.id   43337640b130b54aec8b94ce8b52d5a2
#
_cell.length_a   1.000
_cell.length_b   1.000
_cell.length_c   1.000
_cell.angle_alpha   90.00
_cell.angle_beta   90.00
_cell.angle_gamma   90.00
#
_symmetry.space_group_name_H-M   'P 1'
#
loop_
_entity.id
_entity.type
_entity.pdbx_description
1 polymer ?
#
loop_
_entity_poly.entity_id
_entity_poly.type
_entity_poly.pdbx_seq_one_letter_code
_entity_poly.pdbx_strand_id
1 'polypeptide(L)'
;RDQESLGICWTFAGNATLESFLKLKGYGDFDLSEEHMRWWAKDNVYGWNIGDTQGSTNETSIGYFTSWLGPKLEKDLPYNGRVTRENGAKKPANYDSASRLPYNVTGVINVAADKTSVKNAVLKYGAVMSGYYDDKKYLSTDSNSYYLNEKLGQNHAITIVGWDDNYSIDKFNGAAKPASKGAWLVKNSWG
;
A
#
# COMPACT_ATOMS: atom_id res chain seq x y z
N ARG A 1 7.17 -5.64 -5.99
CA ARG A 1 8.19 -5.62 -4.93
C ARG A 1 7.73 -6.40 -3.73
N ASP A 2 8.71 -6.81 -2.91
CA ASP A 2 8.49 -7.53 -1.67
C ASP A 2 8.87 -6.63 -0.48
N GLN A 3 7.93 -6.46 0.47
CA GLN A 3 8.21 -5.76 1.73
C GLN A 3 9.07 -6.61 2.69
N GLU A 4 9.27 -7.87 2.34
CA GLU A 4 9.96 -8.87 3.16
C GLU A 4 9.33 -8.99 4.57
N SER A 5 10.12 -9.02 5.63
CA SER A 5 9.62 -9.19 7.01
C SER A 5 9.23 -7.89 7.71
N LEU A 6 9.27 -6.75 7.01
CA LEU A 6 8.99 -5.46 7.64
C LEU A 6 7.49 -5.16 7.72
N GLY A 7 7.05 -4.54 8.80
CA GLY A 7 5.68 -4.08 9.01
C GLY A 7 5.37 -2.76 8.29
N ILE A 8 5.68 -2.66 7.00
CA ILE A 8 5.59 -1.41 6.21
C ILE A 8 4.68 -1.53 4.97
N CYS A 9 3.73 -2.47 4.97
CA CYS A 9 2.75 -2.64 3.88
C CYS A 9 2.05 -1.33 3.48
N TRP A 10 1.82 -0.45 4.43
CA TRP A 10 1.23 0.87 4.23
C TRP A 10 2.05 1.78 3.30
N THR A 11 3.39 1.66 3.26
CA THR A 11 4.24 2.43 2.34
C THR A 11 4.03 1.98 0.90
N PHE A 12 3.97 0.67 0.67
CA PHE A 12 3.73 0.07 -0.64
C PHE A 12 2.33 0.41 -1.16
N ALA A 13 1.32 0.29 -0.29
CA ALA A 13 -0.06 0.60 -0.66
C ALA A 13 -0.25 2.10 -0.95
N GLY A 14 0.33 2.97 -0.12
CA GLY A 14 0.27 4.41 -0.31
C GLY A 14 0.96 4.85 -1.61
N ASN A 15 2.21 4.41 -1.85
CA ASN A 15 2.94 4.71 -3.08
C ASN A 15 2.18 4.23 -4.31
N ALA A 16 1.72 2.97 -4.33
CA ALA A 16 0.98 2.42 -5.45
C ALA A 16 -0.31 3.22 -5.77
N THR A 17 -0.99 3.74 -4.74
CA THR A 17 -2.18 4.58 -4.93
C THR A 17 -1.81 5.89 -5.62
N LEU A 18 -0.77 6.58 -5.17
CA LEU A 18 -0.33 7.84 -5.78
C LEU A 18 0.23 7.62 -7.19
N GLU A 19 1.06 6.61 -7.40
CA GLU A 19 1.60 6.24 -8.71
C GLU A 19 0.49 5.98 -9.72
N SER A 20 -0.53 5.21 -9.33
CA SER A 20 -1.68 4.91 -10.16
C SER A 20 -2.47 6.17 -10.54
N PHE A 21 -2.68 7.07 -9.58
CA PHE A 21 -3.32 8.37 -9.83
C PHE A 21 -2.54 9.20 -10.83
N LEU A 22 -1.24 9.36 -10.64
CA LEU A 22 -0.37 10.16 -11.50
C LEU A 22 -0.37 9.62 -12.93
N LYS A 23 -0.26 8.31 -13.09
CA LYS A 23 -0.32 7.63 -14.38
C LYS A 23 -1.67 7.81 -15.06
N LEU A 24 -2.78 7.56 -14.35
CA LEU A 24 -4.14 7.72 -14.90
C LEU A 24 -4.43 9.15 -15.35
N LYS A 25 -3.90 10.15 -14.62
CA LYS A 25 -4.11 11.57 -14.93
C LYS A 25 -3.12 12.13 -15.95
N GLY A 26 -2.21 11.33 -16.48
CA GLY A 26 -1.24 11.76 -17.48
C GLY A 26 -0.09 12.61 -16.93
N TYR A 27 0.14 12.61 -15.62
CA TYR A 27 1.26 13.31 -14.99
C TYR A 27 2.59 12.59 -15.20
N GLY A 28 2.57 11.33 -15.58
CA GLY A 28 3.74 10.50 -15.84
C GLY A 28 3.70 9.14 -15.13
N ASP A 29 4.68 8.31 -15.46
CA ASP A 29 4.89 6.99 -14.83
C ASP A 29 6.03 7.12 -13.82
N PHE A 30 5.70 7.07 -12.55
CA PHE A 30 6.63 7.26 -11.45
C PHE A 30 6.75 5.98 -10.65
N ASP A 31 7.93 5.76 -10.08
CA ASP A 31 8.26 4.70 -9.15
C ASP A 31 8.77 5.38 -7.86
N LEU A 32 7.98 5.32 -6.80
CA LEU A 32 8.20 6.05 -5.56
C LEU A 32 8.90 5.18 -4.52
N SER A 33 9.81 5.79 -3.76
CA SER A 33 10.63 5.11 -2.76
C SER A 33 9.86 4.79 -1.49
N GLU A 34 9.63 3.51 -1.23
CA GLU A 34 9.15 3.01 0.06
C GLU A 34 10.21 3.25 1.15
N GLU A 35 11.49 3.20 0.78
CA GLU A 35 12.60 3.47 1.71
C GLU A 35 12.54 4.89 2.27
N HIS A 36 12.25 5.90 1.44
CA HIS A 36 12.13 7.26 1.92
C HIS A 36 10.96 7.43 2.90
N MET A 37 9.79 6.91 2.53
CA MET A 37 8.58 6.99 3.38
C MET A 37 8.78 6.25 4.70
N ARG A 38 9.42 5.09 4.69
CA ARG A 38 9.76 4.30 5.86
C ARG A 38 10.66 5.09 6.83
N TRP A 39 11.73 5.70 6.33
CA TRP A 39 12.65 6.49 7.16
C TRP A 39 12.02 7.80 7.65
N TRP A 40 11.16 8.43 6.84
CA TRP A 40 10.38 9.57 7.31
C TRP A 40 9.49 9.20 8.50
N ALA A 41 8.79 8.08 8.43
CA ALA A 41 7.91 7.65 9.51
C ALA A 41 8.63 7.35 10.83
N LYS A 42 9.92 6.98 10.77
CA LYS A 42 10.77 6.78 11.94
C LYS A 42 11.27 8.06 12.59
N ASP A 43 11.25 9.17 11.86
CA ASP A 43 11.70 10.46 12.37
C ASP A 43 10.80 10.89 13.54
N ASN A 44 11.42 11.40 14.60
CA ASN A 44 10.70 11.83 15.79
C ASN A 44 10.36 13.32 15.78
N VAL A 45 10.77 14.05 14.77
CA VAL A 45 10.47 15.48 14.59
C VAL A 45 9.37 15.69 13.55
N TYR A 46 9.55 15.10 12.36
CA TYR A 46 8.63 15.25 11.23
C TYR A 46 7.78 14.00 10.97
N GLY A 47 8.22 12.85 11.44
CA GLY A 47 7.51 11.58 11.35
C GLY A 47 6.74 11.26 12.63
N TRP A 48 6.39 10.00 12.79
CA TRP A 48 5.54 9.50 13.86
C TRP A 48 6.26 8.52 14.78
N ASN A 49 7.58 8.47 14.71
CA ASN A 49 8.44 7.55 15.49
C ASN A 49 8.03 6.06 15.34
N ILE A 50 7.66 5.65 14.14
CA ILE A 50 7.20 4.29 13.85
C ILE A 50 8.41 3.41 13.51
N GLY A 51 8.55 2.28 14.20
CA GLY A 51 9.57 1.27 13.92
C GLY A 51 9.26 0.41 12.69
N ASP A 52 10.27 -0.33 12.21
CA ASP A 52 10.16 -1.14 10.99
C ASP A 52 9.19 -2.32 11.10
N THR A 53 8.91 -2.80 12.31
CA THR A 53 8.12 -4.00 12.58
C THR A 53 6.75 -3.70 13.20
N GLN A 54 6.47 -2.44 13.52
CA GLN A 54 5.26 -2.08 14.26
C GLN A 54 4.00 -2.02 13.39
N GLY A 55 4.14 -1.94 12.06
CA GLY A 55 3.03 -1.58 11.21
C GLY A 55 2.61 -0.12 11.35
N SER A 56 1.65 0.31 10.55
CA SER A 56 1.00 1.60 10.67
C SER A 56 -0.31 1.63 9.91
N THR A 57 -0.95 2.79 9.89
CA THR A 57 -2.25 3.01 9.28
C THR A 57 -2.15 3.88 8.02
N ASN A 58 -3.27 4.04 7.32
CA ASN A 58 -3.37 4.89 6.13
C ASN A 58 -3.01 6.35 6.44
N GLU A 59 -3.28 6.81 7.66
CA GLU A 59 -3.01 8.17 8.12
C GLU A 59 -1.52 8.50 8.07
N THR A 60 -0.64 7.51 8.28
CA THR A 60 0.81 7.72 8.15
C THR A 60 1.21 8.00 6.72
N SER A 61 0.65 7.28 5.75
CA SER A 61 0.85 7.58 4.32
C SER A 61 0.33 8.97 3.96
N ILE A 62 -0.84 9.32 4.46
CA ILE A 62 -1.44 10.66 4.26
C ILE A 62 -0.53 11.73 4.84
N GLY A 63 -0.07 11.58 6.09
CA GLY A 63 0.84 12.52 6.74
C GLY A 63 2.13 12.70 5.96
N TYR A 64 2.72 11.61 5.47
CA TYR A 64 3.91 11.67 4.62
C TYR A 64 3.68 12.47 3.33
N PHE A 65 2.64 12.16 2.57
CA PHE A 65 2.38 12.83 1.30
C PHE A 65 2.04 14.32 1.48
N THR A 66 1.30 14.66 2.53
CA THR A 66 0.89 16.05 2.80
C THR A 66 1.95 16.87 3.54
N SER A 67 3.01 16.24 4.06
CA SER A 67 4.15 16.95 4.65
C SER A 67 5.01 17.68 3.62
N TRP A 68 4.93 17.27 2.34
CA TRP A 68 5.74 17.76 1.22
C TRP A 68 7.26 17.55 1.37
N LEU A 69 7.68 16.73 2.32
CA LEU A 69 9.09 16.31 2.48
C LEU A 69 9.49 15.22 1.47
N GLY A 70 8.50 14.52 0.93
CA GLY A 70 8.59 13.54 -0.15
C GLY A 70 7.42 13.72 -1.13
N PRO A 71 7.11 12.69 -1.94
CA PRO A 71 7.88 11.45 -2.13
C PRO A 71 9.18 11.64 -2.90
N LYS A 72 10.12 10.72 -2.67
CA LYS A 72 11.36 10.57 -3.48
C LYS A 72 11.20 9.43 -4.48
N LEU A 73 12.07 9.42 -5.49
CA LEU A 73 12.04 8.40 -6.54
C LEU A 73 12.84 7.16 -6.13
N GLU A 74 12.30 6.00 -6.41
CA GLU A 74 12.91 4.70 -6.09
C GLU A 74 14.28 4.51 -6.74
N LYS A 75 14.46 4.99 -7.97
CA LYS A 75 15.74 4.89 -8.69
C LYS A 75 16.91 5.53 -7.94
N ASP A 76 16.66 6.54 -7.13
CA ASP A 76 17.68 7.28 -6.39
C ASP A 76 17.78 6.82 -4.93
N LEU A 77 16.73 6.24 -4.38
CA LEU A 77 16.69 5.69 -3.04
C LEU A 77 15.93 4.36 -3.03
N PRO A 78 16.55 3.28 -3.51
CA PRO A 78 15.94 1.97 -3.63
C PRO A 78 15.54 1.38 -2.28
N TYR A 79 14.40 0.69 -2.25
CA TYR A 79 13.95 -0.05 -1.09
C TYR A 79 14.94 -1.15 -0.68
N ASN A 80 15.27 -1.20 0.60
CA ASN A 80 16.13 -2.23 1.18
C ASN A 80 15.51 -2.84 2.44
N GLY A 81 14.65 -3.81 2.25
CA GLY A 81 13.94 -4.51 3.33
C GLY A 81 14.80 -5.44 4.19
N ARG A 82 16.06 -5.69 3.79
CA ARG A 82 16.98 -6.57 4.52
C ARG A 82 17.68 -5.88 5.68
N VAL A 83 17.62 -4.56 5.73
CA VAL A 83 18.32 -3.77 6.73
C VAL A 83 17.31 -3.02 7.58
N THR A 84 17.23 -3.38 8.86
CA THR A 84 16.32 -2.77 9.83
C THR A 84 17.11 -1.93 10.84
N ARG A 85 16.42 -1.03 11.56
CA ARG A 85 17.03 -0.25 12.64
C ARG A 85 17.53 -1.18 13.75
N GLU A 86 16.84 -2.27 14.03
CA GLU A 86 17.17 -3.25 15.04
C GLU A 86 18.48 -3.99 14.74
N ASN A 87 18.82 -4.15 13.46
CA ASN A 87 20.11 -4.73 13.03
C ASN A 87 21.16 -3.67 12.66
N GLY A 88 20.99 -2.44 13.12
CA GLY A 88 21.97 -1.37 12.98
C GLY A 88 21.84 -0.55 11.68
N ALA A 89 20.72 -0.64 10.96
CA ALA A 89 20.50 0.20 9.79
C ALA A 89 20.62 1.68 10.13
N LYS A 90 21.35 2.39 9.30
CA LYS A 90 21.46 3.85 9.36
C LYS A 90 20.61 4.46 8.24
N LYS A 91 20.09 5.65 8.50
CA LYS A 91 19.44 6.47 7.47
C LYS A 91 20.36 6.56 6.24
N PRO A 92 19.87 6.25 5.03
CA PRO A 92 20.69 6.30 3.83
C PRO A 92 21.34 7.67 3.63
N ALA A 93 22.61 7.71 3.20
CA ALA A 93 23.36 8.95 3.02
C ALA A 93 22.72 9.88 1.96
N ASN A 94 22.06 9.29 0.96
CA ASN A 94 21.37 10.01 -0.11
C ASN A 94 19.89 10.30 0.19
N TYR A 95 19.43 10.09 1.44
CA TYR A 95 18.03 10.27 1.82
C TYR A 95 17.50 11.67 1.47
N ASP A 96 18.24 12.72 1.82
CA ASP A 96 17.80 14.10 1.58
C ASP A 96 18.06 14.53 0.12
N SER A 97 19.10 14.02 -0.52
CA SER A 97 19.52 14.40 -1.89
C SER A 97 18.83 13.61 -3.01
N ALA A 98 18.14 12.52 -2.72
CA ALA A 98 17.39 11.76 -3.72
C ALA A 98 16.35 12.65 -4.43
N SER A 99 16.14 12.40 -5.72
CA SER A 99 15.21 13.17 -6.55
C SER A 99 13.79 13.09 -6.02
N ARG A 100 13.14 14.22 -5.93
CA ARG A 100 11.76 14.33 -5.45
C ARG A 100 10.78 14.25 -6.60
N LEU A 101 9.57 13.70 -6.33
CA LEU A 101 8.43 13.84 -7.22
C LEU A 101 8.17 15.33 -7.49
N PRO A 102 7.99 15.78 -8.75
CA PRO A 102 7.79 17.18 -9.07
C PRO A 102 6.39 17.72 -8.74
N TYR A 103 5.59 16.93 -8.03
CA TYR A 103 4.22 17.27 -7.62
C TYR A 103 4.06 17.17 -6.10
N ASN A 104 3.14 17.97 -5.57
CA ASN A 104 2.74 17.93 -4.16
C ASN A 104 1.32 17.39 -4.03
N VAL A 105 1.09 16.54 -3.04
CA VAL A 105 -0.26 16.12 -2.67
C VAL A 105 -0.91 17.23 -1.85
N THR A 106 -2.03 17.75 -2.33
CA THR A 106 -2.77 18.87 -1.71
C THR A 106 -4.11 18.45 -1.10
N GLY A 107 -4.49 17.19 -1.27
CA GLY A 107 -5.75 16.68 -0.72
C GLY A 107 -5.82 15.16 -0.75
N VAL A 108 -6.76 14.63 0.01
CA VAL A 108 -7.06 13.21 0.15
C VAL A 108 -8.55 13.00 -0.02
N ILE A 109 -8.92 11.92 -0.69
CA ILE A 109 -10.32 11.52 -0.89
C ILE A 109 -10.57 10.26 -0.10
N ASN A 110 -11.45 10.33 0.89
CA ASN A 110 -11.95 9.17 1.58
C ASN A 110 -13.10 8.56 0.79
N VAL A 111 -12.96 7.30 0.44
CA VAL A 111 -13.93 6.54 -0.35
C VAL A 111 -14.81 5.74 0.59
N ALA A 112 -16.13 5.81 0.42
CA ALA A 112 -17.05 4.96 1.18
C ALA A 112 -16.79 3.48 0.90
N ALA A 113 -16.86 2.64 1.94
CA ALA A 113 -16.53 1.21 1.87
C ALA A 113 -17.68 0.38 1.27
N ASP A 114 -18.23 0.81 0.14
CA ASP A 114 -19.22 0.07 -0.65
C ASP A 114 -18.70 -0.20 -2.07
N LYS A 115 -19.25 -1.23 -2.71
CA LYS A 115 -18.79 -1.70 -4.03
C LYS A 115 -18.85 -0.60 -5.09
N THR A 116 -19.91 0.19 -5.12
CA THR A 116 -20.12 1.22 -6.15
C THR A 116 -19.15 2.37 -5.97
N SER A 117 -18.99 2.86 -4.76
CA SER A 117 -18.07 3.95 -4.43
C SER A 117 -16.63 3.59 -4.74
N VAL A 118 -16.18 2.38 -4.37
CA VAL A 118 -14.83 1.91 -4.65
C VAL A 118 -14.60 1.75 -6.16
N LYS A 119 -15.53 1.14 -6.91
CA LYS A 119 -15.42 1.03 -8.38
C LYS A 119 -15.32 2.39 -9.05
N ASN A 120 -16.18 3.33 -8.67
CA ASN A 120 -16.16 4.69 -9.19
C ASN A 120 -14.83 5.41 -8.87
N ALA A 121 -14.28 5.19 -7.67
CA ALA A 121 -13.01 5.75 -7.29
C ALA A 121 -11.85 5.18 -8.14
N VAL A 122 -11.83 3.87 -8.34
CA VAL A 122 -10.82 3.20 -9.20
C VAL A 122 -10.88 3.75 -10.63
N LEU A 123 -12.07 3.90 -11.20
CA LEU A 123 -12.23 4.44 -12.56
C LEU A 123 -11.82 5.91 -12.65
N LYS A 124 -12.14 6.70 -11.63
CA LYS A 124 -11.94 8.15 -11.67
C LYS A 124 -10.55 8.59 -11.24
N TYR A 125 -9.98 7.91 -10.25
CA TYR A 125 -8.75 8.35 -9.57
C TYR A 125 -7.61 7.33 -9.66
N GLY A 126 -7.86 6.13 -10.18
CA GLY A 126 -6.90 5.03 -10.16
C GLY A 126 -7.03 4.19 -8.89
N ALA A 127 -5.96 3.48 -8.56
CA ALA A 127 -5.96 2.52 -7.46
C ALA A 127 -6.31 3.16 -6.10
N VAL A 128 -6.96 2.38 -5.24
CA VAL A 128 -7.45 2.82 -3.92
C VAL A 128 -6.75 2.04 -2.83
N MET A 129 -6.08 2.73 -1.92
CA MET A 129 -5.50 2.14 -0.72
C MET A 129 -6.60 1.57 0.17
N SER A 130 -6.41 0.36 0.65
CA SER A 130 -7.34 -0.34 1.52
C SER A 130 -6.59 -1.25 2.49
N GLY A 131 -7.29 -1.85 3.43
CA GLY A 131 -6.72 -2.83 4.32
C GLY A 131 -7.68 -4.00 4.53
N TYR A 132 -7.13 -5.13 4.96
CA TYR A 132 -7.88 -6.32 5.33
C TYR A 132 -7.19 -7.05 6.49
N TYR A 133 -7.90 -8.02 7.07
CA TYR A 133 -7.27 -8.93 8.02
C TYR A 133 -6.63 -10.08 7.25
N ASP A 134 -5.30 -10.14 7.28
CA ASP A 134 -4.55 -11.22 6.66
C ASP A 134 -4.39 -12.40 7.62
N ASP A 135 -4.84 -13.58 7.17
CA ASP A 135 -4.62 -14.87 7.81
C ASP A 135 -4.58 -15.94 6.71
N LYS A 136 -3.47 -16.64 6.61
CA LYS A 136 -3.21 -17.65 5.57
C LYS A 136 -4.28 -18.75 5.46
N LYS A 137 -5.04 -18.98 6.53
CA LYS A 137 -6.13 -19.98 6.51
C LYS A 137 -7.25 -19.65 5.53
N TYR A 138 -7.43 -18.35 5.20
CA TYR A 138 -8.45 -17.88 4.26
C TYR A 138 -7.94 -17.71 2.82
N LEU A 139 -6.64 -17.96 2.59
CA LEU A 139 -6.03 -17.85 1.29
C LEU A 139 -6.17 -19.16 0.52
N SER A 140 -6.66 -19.09 -0.71
CA SER A 140 -6.54 -20.15 -1.72
C SER A 140 -5.20 -20.00 -2.43
N THR A 141 -4.28 -20.95 -2.21
CA THR A 141 -2.94 -20.92 -2.83
C THR A 141 -2.97 -21.20 -4.33
N ASP A 142 -3.95 -21.98 -4.79
CA ASP A 142 -4.06 -22.37 -6.21
C ASP A 142 -4.50 -21.19 -7.11
N SER A 143 -5.24 -20.25 -6.56
CA SER A 143 -5.81 -19.11 -7.30
C SER A 143 -5.39 -17.76 -6.74
N ASN A 144 -4.60 -17.72 -5.67
CA ASN A 144 -4.27 -16.51 -4.92
C ASN A 144 -5.51 -15.68 -4.54
N SER A 145 -6.62 -16.37 -4.22
CA SER A 145 -7.87 -15.73 -3.82
C SER A 145 -8.03 -15.77 -2.31
N TYR A 146 -8.52 -14.69 -1.76
CA TYR A 146 -8.70 -14.53 -0.32
C TYR A 146 -10.14 -14.14 -0.01
N TYR A 147 -10.76 -14.81 0.96
CA TYR A 147 -12.07 -14.44 1.48
C TYR A 147 -12.17 -14.65 2.98
N LEU A 148 -12.53 -13.62 3.69
CA LEU A 148 -12.79 -13.61 5.14
C LEU A 148 -14.28 -13.38 5.38
N ASN A 149 -14.93 -14.26 6.14
CA ASN A 149 -16.34 -14.18 6.52
C ASN A 149 -16.56 -13.68 7.96
N GLU A 150 -15.51 -13.22 8.61
CA GLU A 150 -15.53 -12.70 9.98
C GLU A 150 -15.28 -11.19 9.99
N LYS A 151 -15.80 -10.49 11.00
CA LYS A 151 -15.50 -9.06 11.21
C LYS A 151 -14.28 -8.94 12.12
N LEU A 152 -13.11 -8.88 11.53
CA LEU A 152 -11.86 -8.69 12.25
C LEU A 152 -11.23 -7.34 11.90
N GLY A 153 -10.37 -6.84 12.79
CA GLY A 153 -9.59 -5.64 12.53
C GLY A 153 -8.62 -5.85 11.37
N GLN A 154 -8.20 -4.77 10.71
CA GLN A 154 -7.22 -4.83 9.64
C GLN A 154 -5.81 -4.98 10.23
N ASN A 155 -4.99 -5.83 9.62
CA ASN A 155 -3.58 -6.02 9.98
C ASN A 155 -2.64 -5.89 8.76
N HIS A 156 -3.18 -5.72 7.55
CA HIS A 156 -2.40 -5.60 6.34
C HIS A 156 -3.01 -4.57 5.38
N ALA A 157 -2.14 -3.75 4.77
CA ALA A 157 -2.52 -2.75 3.79
C ALA A 157 -2.25 -3.26 2.37
N ILE A 158 -3.20 -3.03 1.47
CA ILE A 158 -3.14 -3.37 0.04
C ILE A 158 -3.69 -2.23 -0.81
N THR A 159 -3.58 -2.40 -2.12
CA THR A 159 -4.14 -1.43 -3.06
C THR A 159 -5.13 -2.13 -3.99
N ILE A 160 -6.39 -1.67 -4.02
CA ILE A 160 -7.40 -2.15 -4.96
C ILE A 160 -7.11 -1.49 -6.31
N VAL A 161 -6.82 -2.30 -7.33
CA VAL A 161 -6.46 -1.84 -8.67
C VAL A 161 -7.54 -2.13 -9.71
N GLY A 162 -8.54 -2.93 -9.36
CA GLY A 162 -9.63 -3.32 -10.27
C GLY A 162 -10.57 -4.33 -9.63
N TRP A 163 -11.38 -4.98 -10.46
CA TRP A 163 -12.33 -6.02 -10.04
C TRP A 163 -12.73 -6.92 -11.20
N ASP A 164 -13.29 -8.08 -10.87
CA ASP A 164 -14.03 -8.95 -11.79
C ASP A 164 -15.36 -9.36 -11.15
N ASP A 165 -16.47 -8.88 -11.69
CA ASP A 165 -17.83 -9.20 -11.19
C ASP A 165 -18.24 -10.65 -11.43
N ASN A 166 -17.52 -11.37 -12.31
CA ASN A 166 -17.80 -12.75 -12.66
C ASN A 166 -16.82 -13.76 -12.03
N TYR A 167 -15.86 -13.31 -11.20
CA TYR A 167 -14.91 -14.19 -10.56
C TYR A 167 -15.61 -15.31 -9.79
N SER A 168 -15.26 -16.59 -10.10
CA SER A 168 -15.96 -17.75 -9.56
C SER A 168 -15.73 -17.92 -8.06
N ILE A 169 -16.81 -18.24 -7.35
CA ILE A 169 -16.77 -18.62 -5.93
C ILE A 169 -15.91 -19.87 -5.66
N ASP A 170 -15.79 -20.76 -6.66
CA ASP A 170 -15.05 -22.01 -6.53
C ASP A 170 -13.53 -21.80 -6.46
N LYS A 171 -13.06 -20.62 -6.84
CA LYS A 171 -11.66 -20.23 -6.69
C LYS A 171 -11.27 -19.85 -5.27
N PHE A 172 -12.26 -19.58 -4.42
CA PHE A 172 -12.04 -19.36 -2.99
C PHE A 172 -12.15 -20.69 -2.27
N ASN A 173 -11.07 -21.23 -1.78
CA ASN A 173 -11.04 -22.55 -1.14
C ASN A 173 -10.38 -22.56 0.24
N GLY A 174 -10.14 -21.42 0.82
CA GLY A 174 -9.69 -21.28 2.20
C GLY A 174 -10.78 -21.74 3.20
N ALA A 175 -10.68 -21.30 4.44
CA ALA A 175 -11.64 -21.65 5.49
C ALA A 175 -13.08 -21.18 5.22
N ALA A 176 -13.27 -20.27 4.24
CA ALA A 176 -14.58 -19.74 3.88
C ALA A 176 -14.70 -19.44 2.39
N LYS A 177 -15.93 -19.45 1.87
CA LYS A 177 -16.27 -19.04 0.52
C LYS A 177 -17.31 -17.92 0.52
N PRO A 178 -17.26 -16.96 -0.42
CA PRO A 178 -18.29 -15.93 -0.55
C PRO A 178 -19.62 -16.53 -1.02
N ALA A 179 -20.72 -15.88 -0.67
CA ALA A 179 -22.07 -16.32 -1.08
C ALA A 179 -22.40 -15.96 -2.54
N SER A 180 -21.62 -15.11 -3.18
CA SER A 180 -21.83 -14.68 -4.57
C SER A 180 -20.51 -14.51 -5.30
N LYS A 181 -20.56 -14.59 -6.64
CA LYS A 181 -19.41 -14.32 -7.50
C LYS A 181 -18.94 -12.86 -7.41
N GLY A 182 -17.72 -12.64 -7.84
CA GLY A 182 -17.04 -11.36 -7.91
C GLY A 182 -15.89 -11.23 -6.92
N ALA A 183 -14.86 -10.55 -7.35
CA ALA A 183 -13.68 -10.26 -6.53
C ALA A 183 -13.06 -8.89 -6.86
N TRP A 184 -12.38 -8.33 -5.89
CA TRP A 184 -11.45 -7.23 -6.11
C TRP A 184 -10.11 -7.77 -6.62
N LEU A 185 -9.52 -7.08 -7.59
CA LEU A 185 -8.12 -7.28 -7.96
C LEU A 185 -7.27 -6.35 -7.10
N VAL A 186 -6.32 -6.93 -6.37
CA VAL A 186 -5.49 -6.17 -5.44
C VAL A 186 -4.01 -6.30 -5.78
N LYS A 187 -3.28 -5.21 -5.62
CA LYS A 187 -1.81 -5.21 -5.60
C LYS A 187 -1.36 -5.39 -4.15
N ASN A 188 -0.62 -6.45 -3.90
CA ASN A 188 0.02 -6.75 -2.63
C ASN A 188 1.53 -6.43 -2.69
N SER A 189 2.25 -6.62 -1.59
CA SER A 189 3.67 -6.30 -1.41
C SER A 189 4.50 -7.51 -0.98
N TRP A 190 4.22 -8.68 -1.54
CA TRP A 190 4.92 -9.95 -1.20
C TRP A 190 5.69 -10.56 -2.37
N GLY A 191 6.17 -9.75 -3.31
CA GLY A 191 6.89 -10.21 -4.52
C GLY A 191 6.04 -10.49 -5.73
#